data_ad92fd5e29904e8d7a359d7ab12c5b78
#
_entry.id   ad92fd5e29904e8d7a359d7ab12c5b78
#
_cell.length_a   1.000
_cell.length_b   1.000
_cell.length_c   1.000
_cell.angle_alpha   90.00
_cell.angle_beta   90.00
_cell.angle_gamma   90.00
#
_symmetry.space_group_name_H-M   'P 1'
#
loop_
_entity.id
_entity.type
_entity.pdbx_description
1 polymer ?
#
loop_
_entity_poly.entity_id
_entity_poly.type
_entity_poly.pdbx_seq_one_letter_code
_entity_poly.pdbx_strand_id
1 'polypeptide(L)'
;MSQPSSRHSLFSELFPFSLRDLIITLLLLLVAVVFCILLQHLDPSAVFAMPVFVLTVLLTSRFTTGYFWGLLSAALGVVAVNYFFTYPYWAFNLTITGYPLSFLTFLTVSIITSALTTKTRQLNKLSLENEKIRMRADLLRSVSHDIRTPLTSIIGSTSAVLDNPDLAPEDRRTLLEDVKREAQWLIRVVENLLSITRIGGDQAEIAKQLEPAEEVLAEAVRKARKRLPDMEFSVKVPDDLLMVPMDPILIEQVLSNLIENAATHGVTTTKISLSVRKTEDCFAAFSVRDNGQGIPEALLPHLFTGTVRRGSTPTEDGKRNMGLGLSVCNAVIKAHGGWLTACNHHDGAEFTFCLPLPKEESV
;
A
#
# COMPACT_ATOMS: atom_id res chain seq x y z
N MET A 1 -15.88 -39.49 -0.51
CA MET A 1 -14.65 -39.47 -1.31
C MET A 1 -13.67 -38.56 -0.61
N SER A 2 -12.61 -39.18 -0.05
CA SER A 2 -11.61 -38.64 0.87
C SER A 2 -10.69 -37.62 0.18
N GLN A 3 -10.48 -36.47 0.80
CA GLN A 3 -9.43 -35.53 0.44
C GLN A 3 -8.06 -36.08 0.91
N PRO A 4 -7.08 -36.29 0.05
CA PRO A 4 -5.71 -36.54 0.45
C PRO A 4 -4.83 -35.38 -0.06
N SER A 5 -4.72 -34.27 0.64
CA SER A 5 -3.78 -33.20 0.27
C SER A 5 -3.23 -32.33 1.40
N SER A 6 -3.64 -32.55 2.66
CA SER A 6 -3.22 -31.64 3.75
C SER A 6 -1.82 -31.92 4.35
N ARG A 7 -1.25 -33.11 4.17
CA ARG A 7 0.07 -33.45 4.76
C ARG A 7 1.27 -32.97 3.95
N HIS A 8 1.18 -32.94 2.62
CA HIS A 8 2.28 -32.45 1.77
C HIS A 8 2.46 -30.94 1.84
N SER A 9 1.36 -30.18 2.03
CA SER A 9 1.43 -28.72 2.15
C SER A 9 2.06 -28.27 3.49
N LEU A 10 1.77 -28.95 4.59
CA LEU A 10 2.34 -28.64 5.91
C LEU A 10 3.87 -28.87 5.95
N PHE A 11 4.36 -29.90 5.31
CA PHE A 11 5.81 -30.18 5.27
C PHE A 11 6.58 -29.14 4.45
N SER A 12 6.03 -28.68 3.33
CA SER A 12 6.64 -27.62 2.51
C SER A 12 6.61 -26.24 3.19
N GLU A 13 5.61 -25.97 4.02
CA GLU A 13 5.56 -24.73 4.82
C GLU A 13 6.55 -24.76 6.00
N LEU A 14 6.77 -25.90 6.63
CA LEU A 14 7.69 -26.03 7.76
C LEU A 14 9.17 -26.11 7.33
N PHE A 15 9.44 -26.61 6.13
CA PHE A 15 10.78 -26.81 5.58
C PHE A 15 10.95 -26.19 4.18
N PRO A 16 10.72 -24.89 4.01
CA PRO A 16 10.92 -24.23 2.72
C PRO A 16 12.41 -24.23 2.36
N PHE A 17 12.73 -24.66 1.15
CA PHE A 17 14.08 -24.57 0.61
C PHE A 17 14.23 -23.28 -0.20
N SER A 18 15.14 -22.39 0.22
CA SER A 18 15.42 -21.13 -0.44
C SER A 18 16.92 -20.95 -0.62
N LEU A 19 17.34 -20.61 -1.84
CA LEU A 19 18.75 -20.31 -2.14
C LEU A 19 19.28 -19.14 -1.32
N ARG A 20 18.43 -18.16 -1.06
CA ARG A 20 18.72 -17.02 -0.17
C ARG A 20 19.06 -17.49 1.24
N ASP A 21 18.26 -18.38 1.80
CA ASP A 21 18.43 -18.87 3.17
C ASP A 21 19.67 -19.76 3.29
N LEU A 22 20.01 -20.50 2.22
CA LEU A 22 21.30 -21.21 2.12
C LEU A 22 22.48 -20.25 2.20
N ILE A 23 22.46 -19.18 1.41
CA ILE A 23 23.54 -18.19 1.38
C ILE A 23 23.69 -17.52 2.76
N ILE A 24 22.58 -17.11 3.38
CA ILE A 24 22.58 -16.50 4.72
C ILE A 24 23.20 -17.48 5.75
N THR A 25 22.80 -18.74 5.75
CA THR A 25 23.30 -19.77 6.68
C THR A 25 24.79 -19.96 6.51
N LEU A 26 25.27 -20.14 5.28
CA LEU A 26 26.70 -20.34 4.98
C LEU A 26 27.54 -19.10 5.36
N LEU A 27 27.03 -17.90 5.07
CA LEU A 27 27.71 -16.66 5.40
C LEU A 27 27.84 -16.48 6.93
N LEU A 28 26.76 -16.72 7.69
CA LEU A 28 26.78 -16.59 9.15
C LEU A 28 27.73 -17.65 9.79
N LEU A 29 27.73 -18.87 9.30
CA LEU A 29 28.66 -19.93 9.75
C LEU A 29 30.12 -19.57 9.43
N LEU A 30 30.38 -19.06 8.22
CA LEU A 30 31.73 -18.62 7.83
C LEU A 30 32.23 -17.47 8.74
N VAL A 31 31.37 -16.47 8.95
CA VAL A 31 31.70 -15.35 9.85
C VAL A 31 31.99 -15.84 11.27
N ALA A 32 31.21 -16.77 11.79
CA ALA A 32 31.43 -17.35 13.11
C ALA A 32 32.78 -18.10 13.21
N VAL A 33 33.12 -18.92 12.22
CA VAL A 33 34.39 -19.65 12.17
C VAL A 33 35.56 -18.67 12.11
N VAL A 34 35.51 -17.68 11.19
CA VAL A 34 36.58 -16.69 11.05
C VAL A 34 36.75 -15.87 12.35
N PHE A 35 35.63 -15.45 12.94
CA PHE A 35 35.65 -14.70 14.20
C PHE A 35 36.26 -15.53 15.34
N CYS A 36 35.91 -16.80 15.47
CA CYS A 36 36.48 -17.66 16.48
C CYS A 36 38.00 -17.94 16.23
N ILE A 37 38.44 -18.09 14.99
CA ILE A 37 39.88 -18.24 14.67
C ILE A 37 40.64 -16.96 15.07
N LEU A 38 40.09 -15.78 14.81
CA LEU A 38 40.72 -14.51 15.24
C LEU A 38 40.81 -14.42 16.77
N LEU A 39 39.74 -14.79 17.49
CA LEU A 39 39.73 -14.79 18.95
C LEU A 39 40.72 -15.83 19.54
N GLN A 40 40.91 -16.98 18.88
CA GLN A 40 41.85 -18.00 19.34
C GLN A 40 43.29 -17.51 19.37
N HIS A 41 43.67 -16.51 18.56
CA HIS A 41 44.96 -15.86 18.64
C HIS A 41 45.11 -15.01 19.92
N LEU A 42 44.00 -14.54 20.52
CA LEU A 42 43.97 -13.74 21.74
C LEU A 42 43.89 -14.62 23.01
N ASP A 43 43.09 -15.70 22.93
CA ASP A 43 42.85 -16.65 24.00
C ASP A 43 42.87 -18.10 23.47
N PRO A 44 43.92 -18.86 23.72
CA PRO A 44 44.03 -20.24 23.26
C PRO A 44 42.99 -21.22 23.86
N SER A 45 42.28 -20.82 24.95
CA SER A 45 41.34 -21.71 25.66
C SER A 45 40.11 -22.07 24.83
N ALA A 46 39.79 -21.25 23.75
CA ALA A 46 38.68 -21.43 22.85
C ALA A 46 37.30 -21.51 23.53
N VAL A 47 37.17 -21.07 24.81
CA VAL A 47 35.91 -21.12 25.58
C VAL A 47 34.80 -20.27 24.92
N PHE A 48 35.18 -19.24 24.18
CA PHE A 48 34.28 -18.37 23.43
C PHE A 48 33.60 -19.04 22.23
N ALA A 49 34.11 -20.15 21.72
CA ALA A 49 33.56 -20.77 20.50
C ALA A 49 32.09 -21.17 20.67
N MET A 50 31.73 -21.79 21.81
CA MET A 50 30.36 -22.23 22.06
C MET A 50 29.35 -21.10 22.08
N PRO A 51 29.51 -20.00 22.84
CA PRO A 51 28.61 -18.84 22.79
C PRO A 51 28.46 -18.23 21.40
N VAL A 52 29.53 -18.13 20.62
CA VAL A 52 29.51 -17.57 19.26
C VAL A 52 28.64 -18.44 18.34
N PHE A 53 28.80 -19.78 18.39
CA PHE A 53 27.96 -20.66 17.57
C PHE A 53 26.51 -20.71 18.04
N VAL A 54 26.22 -20.59 19.35
CA VAL A 54 24.84 -20.40 19.84
C VAL A 54 24.22 -19.15 19.23
N LEU A 55 24.94 -18.03 19.25
CA LEU A 55 24.50 -16.79 18.63
C LEU A 55 24.25 -16.96 17.11
N THR A 56 25.15 -17.67 16.43
CA THR A 56 25.02 -17.98 15.00
C THR A 56 23.74 -18.78 14.69
N VAL A 57 23.42 -19.78 15.50
CA VAL A 57 22.19 -20.56 15.38
C VAL A 57 20.95 -19.70 15.60
N LEU A 58 21.01 -18.80 16.60
CA LEU A 58 19.94 -17.82 16.86
C LEU A 58 19.72 -16.90 15.66
N LEU A 59 20.79 -16.33 15.12
CA LEU A 59 20.71 -15.40 13.97
C LEU A 59 20.21 -16.14 12.72
N THR A 60 20.71 -17.34 12.45
CA THR A 60 20.24 -18.17 11.33
C THR A 60 18.74 -18.42 11.46
N SER A 61 18.28 -18.93 12.62
CA SER A 61 16.85 -19.20 12.87
C SER A 61 15.98 -17.91 12.77
N ARG A 62 16.55 -16.74 13.06
CA ARG A 62 15.84 -15.45 12.99
C ARG A 62 15.71 -14.93 11.57
N PHE A 63 16.75 -15.08 10.73
CA PHE A 63 16.80 -14.48 9.39
C PHE A 63 16.33 -15.44 8.28
N THR A 64 16.37 -16.75 8.51
CA THR A 64 15.90 -17.77 7.56
C THR A 64 14.43 -18.14 7.78
N THR A 65 13.84 -18.89 6.84
CA THR A 65 12.45 -19.32 6.89
C THR A 65 12.34 -20.78 7.31
N GLY A 66 11.35 -21.10 8.17
CA GLY A 66 11.09 -22.45 8.66
C GLY A 66 12.11 -22.96 9.67
N TYR A 67 12.07 -24.28 9.93
CA TYR A 67 12.92 -24.94 10.94
C TYR A 67 14.21 -25.50 10.34
N PHE A 68 14.23 -25.81 9.04
CA PHE A 68 15.32 -26.56 8.38
C PHE A 68 16.69 -25.90 8.57
N TRP A 69 16.81 -24.63 8.25
CA TRP A 69 18.08 -23.91 8.27
C TRP A 69 18.64 -23.71 9.69
N GLY A 70 17.75 -23.51 10.65
CA GLY A 70 18.13 -23.44 12.07
C GLY A 70 18.68 -24.77 12.58
N LEU A 71 18.02 -25.90 12.26
CA LEU A 71 18.49 -27.25 12.63
C LEU A 71 19.78 -27.60 11.93
N LEU A 72 19.90 -27.26 10.63
CA LEU A 72 21.11 -27.47 9.87
C LEU A 72 22.29 -26.70 10.43
N SER A 73 22.09 -25.42 10.78
CA SER A 73 23.13 -24.58 11.37
C SER A 73 23.54 -25.08 12.77
N ALA A 74 22.59 -25.62 13.55
CA ALA A 74 22.90 -26.24 14.84
C ALA A 74 23.79 -27.48 14.68
N ALA A 75 23.45 -28.38 13.74
CA ALA A 75 24.26 -29.56 13.45
C ALA A 75 25.67 -29.20 12.96
N LEU A 76 25.74 -28.26 11.98
CA LEU A 76 27.03 -27.78 11.46
C LEU A 76 27.86 -27.03 12.53
N GLY A 77 27.20 -26.27 13.41
CA GLY A 77 27.84 -25.58 14.53
C GLY A 77 28.52 -26.57 15.50
N VAL A 78 27.84 -27.64 15.86
CA VAL A 78 28.44 -28.71 16.71
C VAL A 78 29.65 -29.33 16.05
N VAL A 79 29.55 -29.69 14.76
CA VAL A 79 30.63 -30.22 13.97
C VAL A 79 31.83 -29.25 13.92
N ALA A 80 31.54 -27.98 13.68
CA ALA A 80 32.57 -26.94 13.61
C ALA A 80 33.30 -26.73 14.96
N VAL A 81 32.55 -26.65 16.07
CA VAL A 81 33.12 -26.51 17.41
C VAL A 81 33.97 -27.70 17.75
N ASN A 82 33.50 -28.94 17.45
CA ASN A 82 34.26 -30.17 17.72
C ASN A 82 35.56 -30.24 16.90
N TYR A 83 35.50 -29.98 15.62
CA TYR A 83 36.63 -30.18 14.71
C TYR A 83 37.69 -29.08 14.80
N PHE A 84 37.28 -27.81 14.90
CA PHE A 84 38.19 -26.66 14.84
C PHE A 84 38.63 -26.14 16.21
N PHE A 85 37.79 -26.26 17.22
CA PHE A 85 37.97 -25.50 18.50
C PHE A 85 38.12 -26.41 19.72
N THR A 86 38.17 -27.73 19.54
CA THR A 86 38.34 -28.66 20.64
C THR A 86 39.63 -29.50 20.46
N TYR A 87 40.39 -29.68 21.56
CA TYR A 87 41.59 -30.49 21.56
C TYR A 87 41.25 -32.03 21.49
N PRO A 88 41.92 -32.85 20.65
CA PRO A 88 42.95 -32.48 19.67
C PRO A 88 42.32 -31.76 18.45
N TYR A 89 42.89 -30.61 18.10
CA TYR A 89 42.44 -29.82 16.95
C TYR A 89 42.57 -30.63 15.64
N TRP A 90 41.63 -30.34 14.70
CA TRP A 90 41.59 -31.00 13.38
C TRP A 90 41.30 -32.51 13.42
N ALA A 91 40.72 -33.00 14.53
CA ALA A 91 40.30 -34.39 14.71
C ALA A 91 38.93 -34.43 15.39
N PHE A 92 38.10 -35.38 15.00
CA PHE A 92 36.84 -35.60 15.69
C PHE A 92 37.07 -36.36 17.00
N ASN A 93 36.67 -35.76 18.11
CA ASN A 93 36.73 -36.39 19.41
C ASN A 93 35.31 -36.51 19.99
N LEU A 94 34.75 -37.73 19.96
CA LEU A 94 33.41 -38.01 20.45
C LEU A 94 33.40 -38.50 21.92
N THR A 95 34.60 -38.65 22.53
CA THR A 95 34.74 -39.21 23.89
C THR A 95 34.58 -38.15 24.99
N ILE A 96 34.51 -36.85 24.66
CA ILE A 96 34.40 -35.80 25.65
C ILE A 96 32.93 -35.69 26.08
N THR A 97 32.68 -35.82 27.38
CA THR A 97 31.33 -35.80 27.99
C THR A 97 30.48 -34.56 27.78
N GLY A 98 31.10 -33.45 27.34
CA GLY A 98 30.40 -32.18 27.09
C GLY A 98 29.65 -32.07 25.73
N TYR A 99 29.96 -32.88 24.73
CA TYR A 99 29.38 -32.77 23.39
C TYR A 99 27.89 -33.07 23.31
N PRO A 100 27.36 -34.09 23.99
CA PRO A 100 25.93 -34.36 23.97
C PRO A 100 25.14 -33.16 24.55
N LEU A 101 25.69 -32.50 25.57
CA LEU A 101 25.08 -31.30 26.17
C LEU A 101 25.10 -30.12 25.21
N SER A 102 26.22 -29.88 24.52
CA SER A 102 26.34 -28.82 23.50
C SER A 102 25.39 -29.03 22.33
N PHE A 103 25.29 -30.29 21.85
CA PHE A 103 24.33 -30.62 20.80
C PHE A 103 22.89 -30.36 21.25
N LEU A 104 22.56 -30.81 22.45
CA LEU A 104 21.24 -30.63 23.03
C LEU A 104 20.88 -29.10 23.18
N THR A 105 21.86 -28.32 23.65
CA THR A 105 21.65 -26.86 23.78
C THR A 105 21.44 -26.20 22.42
N PHE A 106 22.25 -26.50 21.40
CA PHE A 106 22.09 -25.92 20.06
C PHE A 106 20.76 -26.34 19.43
N LEU A 107 20.37 -27.60 19.57
CA LEU A 107 19.11 -28.12 19.07
C LEU A 107 17.91 -27.42 19.76
N THR A 108 17.98 -27.34 21.09
CA THR A 108 16.89 -26.69 21.88
C THR A 108 16.75 -25.21 21.51
N VAL A 109 17.88 -24.48 21.43
CA VAL A 109 17.87 -23.06 21.04
C VAL A 109 17.33 -22.91 19.61
N SER A 110 17.76 -23.76 18.67
CA SER A 110 17.28 -23.74 17.29
C SER A 110 15.75 -23.95 17.21
N ILE A 111 15.25 -25.00 17.87
CA ILE A 111 13.81 -25.32 17.86
C ILE A 111 12.97 -24.17 18.48
N ILE A 112 13.37 -23.68 19.67
CA ILE A 112 12.65 -22.61 20.37
C ILE A 112 12.64 -21.34 19.52
N THR A 113 13.80 -20.94 18.99
CA THR A 113 13.91 -19.71 18.20
C THR A 113 13.13 -19.79 16.90
N SER A 114 13.21 -20.93 16.20
CA SER A 114 12.45 -21.16 14.97
C SER A 114 10.94 -21.17 15.24
N ALA A 115 10.49 -21.80 16.33
CA ALA A 115 9.09 -21.83 16.74
C ALA A 115 8.57 -20.42 17.05
N LEU A 116 9.31 -19.65 17.86
CA LEU A 116 8.96 -18.28 18.22
C LEU A 116 8.92 -17.36 16.99
N THR A 117 9.92 -17.47 16.11
CA THR A 117 10.00 -16.65 14.89
C THR A 117 8.84 -16.97 13.96
N THR A 118 8.52 -18.24 13.74
CA THR A 118 7.39 -18.68 12.91
C THR A 118 6.06 -18.18 13.49
N LYS A 119 5.87 -18.35 14.80
CA LYS A 119 4.65 -17.86 15.49
C LYS A 119 4.51 -16.35 15.39
N THR A 120 5.59 -15.61 15.58
CA THR A 120 5.58 -14.14 15.46
C THR A 120 5.21 -13.69 14.03
N ARG A 121 5.75 -14.35 13.01
CA ARG A 121 5.42 -14.08 11.60
C ARG A 121 3.95 -14.34 11.31
N GLN A 122 3.39 -15.46 11.81
CA GLN A 122 1.97 -15.78 11.66
C GLN A 122 1.07 -14.74 12.35
N LEU A 123 1.40 -14.36 13.60
CA LEU A 123 0.65 -13.34 14.32
C LEU A 123 0.69 -11.99 13.60
N ASN A 124 1.84 -11.58 13.06
CA ASN A 124 1.96 -10.34 12.29
C ASN A 124 1.13 -10.40 10.99
N LYS A 125 1.12 -11.54 10.30
CA LYS A 125 0.30 -11.73 9.09
C LYS A 125 -1.19 -11.63 9.43
N LEU A 126 -1.65 -12.33 10.47
CA LEU A 126 -3.04 -12.28 10.95
C LEU A 126 -3.43 -10.86 11.43
N SER A 127 -2.52 -10.15 12.09
CA SER A 127 -2.75 -8.77 12.52
C SER A 127 -2.97 -7.85 11.31
N LEU A 128 -2.14 -7.96 10.27
CA LEU A 128 -2.30 -7.19 9.04
C LEU A 128 -3.61 -7.53 8.30
N GLU A 129 -3.99 -8.81 8.24
CA GLU A 129 -5.26 -9.24 7.65
C GLU A 129 -6.47 -8.70 8.44
N ASN A 130 -6.42 -8.76 9.77
CA ASN A 130 -7.46 -8.20 10.64
C ASN A 130 -7.57 -6.67 10.51
N GLU A 131 -6.44 -5.97 10.36
CA GLU A 131 -6.43 -4.53 10.13
C GLU A 131 -7.09 -4.17 8.79
N LYS A 132 -6.79 -4.93 7.72
CA LYS A 132 -7.45 -4.79 6.41
C LYS A 132 -8.97 -5.02 6.52
N ILE A 133 -9.40 -6.07 7.25
CA ILE A 133 -10.82 -6.38 7.45
C ILE A 133 -11.53 -5.27 8.22
N ARG A 134 -10.91 -4.77 9.30
CA ARG A 134 -11.46 -3.65 10.09
C ARG A 134 -11.59 -2.39 9.23
N MET A 135 -10.56 -2.04 8.48
CA MET A 135 -10.57 -0.89 7.58
C MET A 135 -11.71 -1.01 6.54
N ARG A 136 -11.90 -2.20 5.94
CA ARG A 136 -13.03 -2.47 5.03
C ARG A 136 -14.39 -2.31 5.71
N ALA A 137 -14.54 -2.83 6.94
CA ALA A 137 -15.80 -2.72 7.70
C ALA A 137 -16.11 -1.27 8.09
N ASP A 138 -15.11 -0.49 8.49
CA ASP A 138 -15.26 0.93 8.83
C ASP A 138 -15.61 1.76 7.59
N LEU A 139 -15.00 1.48 6.45
CA LEU A 139 -15.36 2.08 5.16
C LEU A 139 -16.81 1.79 4.78
N LEU A 140 -17.25 0.53 4.86
CA LEU A 140 -18.63 0.14 4.55
C LEU A 140 -19.64 0.82 5.49
N ARG A 141 -19.31 0.95 6.77
CA ARG A 141 -20.16 1.66 7.75
C ARG A 141 -20.28 3.14 7.44
N SER A 142 -19.16 3.80 7.13
CA SER A 142 -19.12 5.21 6.73
C SER A 142 -19.94 5.43 5.46
N VAL A 143 -19.70 4.61 4.42
CA VAL A 143 -20.43 4.67 3.14
C VAL A 143 -21.93 4.48 3.36
N SER A 144 -22.34 3.51 4.20
CA SER A 144 -23.77 3.26 4.46
C SER A 144 -24.46 4.46 5.13
N HIS A 145 -23.76 5.12 6.07
CA HIS A 145 -24.27 6.33 6.70
C HIS A 145 -24.40 7.47 5.68
N ASP A 146 -23.37 7.65 4.87
CA ASP A 146 -23.28 8.75 3.93
C ASP A 146 -24.23 8.59 2.72
N ILE A 147 -24.59 7.36 2.36
CA ILE A 147 -25.65 7.07 1.37
C ILE A 147 -27.04 7.33 1.95
N ARG A 148 -27.29 7.02 3.22
CA ARG A 148 -28.63 7.17 3.82
C ARG A 148 -29.11 8.61 3.81
N THR A 149 -28.22 9.56 4.08
CA THR A 149 -28.58 10.98 4.20
C THR A 149 -29.14 11.58 2.89
N PRO A 150 -28.45 11.47 1.72
CA PRO A 150 -28.98 11.96 0.46
C PRO A 150 -30.22 11.19 0.03
N LEU A 151 -30.29 9.88 0.31
CA LEU A 151 -31.47 9.08 0.00
C LEU A 151 -32.70 9.56 0.78
N THR A 152 -32.54 9.92 2.05
CA THR A 152 -33.60 10.50 2.87
C THR A 152 -34.01 11.88 2.33
N SER A 153 -33.05 12.69 1.87
CA SER A 153 -33.35 14.01 1.23
C SER A 153 -34.12 13.81 -0.07
N ILE A 154 -33.72 12.88 -0.94
CA ILE A 154 -34.42 12.56 -2.17
C ILE A 154 -35.88 12.14 -1.89
N ILE A 155 -36.09 11.24 -0.93
CA ILE A 155 -37.43 10.77 -0.54
C ILE A 155 -38.24 11.95 -0.01
N GLY A 156 -37.68 12.77 0.90
CA GLY A 156 -38.37 13.92 1.49
C GLY A 156 -38.79 14.96 0.44
N SER A 157 -37.86 15.35 -0.44
CA SER A 157 -38.17 16.31 -1.52
C SER A 157 -39.19 15.75 -2.51
N THR A 158 -39.10 14.47 -2.84
CA THR A 158 -40.05 13.81 -3.74
C THR A 158 -41.44 13.72 -3.09
N SER A 159 -41.54 13.35 -1.81
CA SER A 159 -42.81 13.34 -1.08
C SER A 159 -43.41 14.71 -0.97
N ALA A 160 -42.60 15.76 -0.69
CA ALA A 160 -43.07 17.12 -0.61
C ALA A 160 -43.72 17.60 -1.94
N VAL A 161 -43.16 17.19 -3.09
CA VAL A 161 -43.71 17.50 -4.42
C VAL A 161 -44.99 16.70 -4.69
N LEU A 162 -45.07 15.42 -4.26
CA LEU A 162 -46.25 14.58 -4.48
C LEU A 162 -47.43 14.91 -3.58
N ASP A 163 -47.15 15.25 -2.31
CA ASP A 163 -48.20 15.53 -1.30
C ASP A 163 -48.76 16.96 -1.37
N ASN A 164 -48.08 17.85 -2.10
CA ASN A 164 -48.51 19.24 -2.27
C ASN A 164 -48.75 19.62 -3.73
N PRO A 165 -49.92 19.31 -4.30
CA PRO A 165 -50.26 19.64 -5.70
C PRO A 165 -50.20 21.14 -6.01
N ASP A 166 -50.49 21.99 -5.02
CA ASP A 166 -50.56 23.45 -5.14
C ASP A 166 -49.22 24.16 -4.92
N LEU A 167 -48.10 23.40 -4.88
CA LEU A 167 -46.77 23.97 -4.71
C LEU A 167 -46.44 24.94 -5.84
N ALA A 168 -45.89 26.13 -5.49
CA ALA A 168 -45.45 27.09 -6.50
C ALA A 168 -44.46 26.42 -7.50
N PRO A 169 -44.55 26.79 -8.79
CA PRO A 169 -43.70 26.19 -9.82
C PRO A 169 -42.19 26.31 -9.52
N GLU A 170 -41.78 27.43 -8.89
CA GLU A 170 -40.36 27.65 -8.50
C GLU A 170 -39.93 26.73 -7.36
N ASP A 171 -40.77 26.56 -6.32
CA ASP A 171 -40.49 25.66 -5.20
C ASP A 171 -40.40 24.18 -5.66
N ARG A 172 -41.34 23.80 -6.55
CA ARG A 172 -41.33 22.46 -7.17
C ARG A 172 -40.03 22.23 -7.95
N ARG A 173 -39.61 23.25 -8.72
CA ARG A 173 -38.37 23.17 -9.50
C ARG A 173 -37.14 23.04 -8.58
N THR A 174 -37.04 23.80 -7.51
CA THR A 174 -35.99 23.79 -6.53
C THR A 174 -35.89 22.39 -5.90
N LEU A 175 -36.99 21.79 -5.45
CA LEU A 175 -37.02 20.46 -4.86
C LEU A 175 -36.56 19.37 -5.86
N LEU A 176 -36.94 19.47 -7.13
CA LEU A 176 -36.51 18.53 -8.17
C LEU A 176 -35.03 18.70 -8.54
N GLU A 177 -34.53 19.96 -8.52
CA GLU A 177 -33.09 20.24 -8.70
C GLU A 177 -32.27 19.65 -7.54
N ASP A 178 -32.79 19.71 -6.32
CA ASP A 178 -32.18 19.07 -5.15
C ASP A 178 -32.15 17.56 -5.30
N VAL A 179 -33.25 16.91 -5.69
CA VAL A 179 -33.31 15.48 -5.97
C VAL A 179 -32.26 15.08 -7.01
N LYS A 180 -32.17 15.83 -8.10
CA LYS A 180 -31.19 15.58 -9.16
C LYS A 180 -29.76 15.69 -8.65
N ARG A 181 -29.46 16.71 -7.85
CA ARG A 181 -28.13 16.94 -7.26
C ARG A 181 -27.72 15.79 -6.33
N GLU A 182 -28.62 15.36 -5.44
CA GLU A 182 -28.37 14.26 -4.51
C GLU A 182 -28.22 12.93 -5.24
N ALA A 183 -29.02 12.67 -6.27
CA ALA A 183 -28.89 11.46 -7.10
C ALA A 183 -27.56 11.41 -7.86
N GLN A 184 -27.12 12.53 -8.44
CA GLN A 184 -25.80 12.64 -9.09
C GLN A 184 -24.65 12.42 -8.13
N TRP A 185 -24.79 12.89 -6.88
CA TRP A 185 -23.81 12.63 -5.84
C TRP A 185 -23.73 11.15 -5.47
N LEU A 186 -24.88 10.46 -5.35
CA LEU A 186 -24.91 9.00 -5.10
C LEU A 186 -24.23 8.20 -6.20
N ILE A 187 -24.38 8.57 -7.46
CA ILE A 187 -23.70 7.91 -8.59
C ILE A 187 -22.17 8.01 -8.39
N ARG A 188 -21.65 9.17 -8.05
CA ARG A 188 -20.21 9.35 -7.79
C ARG A 188 -19.70 8.51 -6.61
N VAL A 189 -20.51 8.39 -5.55
CA VAL A 189 -20.18 7.51 -4.40
C VAL A 189 -20.03 6.08 -4.84
N VAL A 190 -20.96 5.57 -5.63
CA VAL A 190 -20.93 4.19 -6.14
C VAL A 190 -19.75 3.96 -7.07
N GLU A 191 -19.44 4.89 -7.98
CA GLU A 191 -18.28 4.82 -8.86
C GLU A 191 -16.97 4.76 -8.06
N ASN A 192 -16.83 5.60 -7.02
CA ASN A 192 -15.68 5.58 -6.14
C ASN A 192 -15.56 4.26 -5.36
N LEU A 193 -16.67 3.70 -4.87
CA LEU A 193 -16.69 2.42 -4.16
C LEU A 193 -16.29 1.25 -5.07
N LEU A 194 -16.79 1.23 -6.30
CA LEU A 194 -16.42 0.21 -7.30
C LEU A 194 -14.93 0.27 -7.64
N SER A 195 -14.34 1.44 -7.68
CA SER A 195 -12.90 1.61 -7.91
C SER A 195 -12.07 1.05 -6.75
N ILE A 196 -12.48 1.29 -5.49
CA ILE A 196 -11.81 0.70 -4.31
C ILE A 196 -11.93 -0.83 -4.33
N THR A 197 -13.07 -1.39 -4.72
CA THR A 197 -13.27 -2.85 -4.75
C THR A 197 -12.44 -3.52 -5.85
N ARG A 198 -12.27 -2.87 -7.00
CA ARG A 198 -11.39 -3.35 -8.08
C ARG A 198 -9.92 -3.42 -7.66
N ILE A 199 -9.47 -2.48 -6.83
CA ILE A 199 -8.06 -2.40 -6.36
C ILE A 199 -7.81 -3.30 -5.15
N GLY A 200 -8.84 -3.62 -4.35
CA GLY A 200 -8.71 -4.30 -3.05
C GLY A 200 -8.76 -5.84 -3.09
N GLY A 201 -8.82 -6.47 -4.23
CA GLY A 201 -8.74 -7.93 -4.38
C GLY A 201 -7.29 -8.41 -4.21
N ASP A 202 -7.06 -9.47 -3.43
CA ASP A 202 -5.72 -10.06 -3.21
C ASP A 202 -5.02 -10.57 -4.48
N GLN A 203 -5.68 -10.48 -5.66
CA GLN A 203 -5.17 -10.85 -7.00
C GLN A 203 -5.59 -9.87 -8.10
N ALA A 204 -6.07 -8.68 -7.76
CA ALA A 204 -6.41 -7.70 -8.78
C ALA A 204 -5.13 -7.05 -9.32
N GLU A 205 -4.45 -7.72 -10.23
CA GLU A 205 -3.52 -7.05 -11.13
C GLU A 205 -4.34 -6.07 -11.97
N ILE A 206 -4.05 -4.77 -11.79
CA ILE A 206 -4.64 -3.76 -12.67
C ILE A 206 -4.16 -4.07 -14.08
N ALA A 207 -5.09 -4.22 -15.01
CA ALA A 207 -4.78 -4.44 -16.42
C ALA A 207 -4.20 -3.14 -17.01
N LYS A 208 -2.89 -2.92 -16.81
CA LYS A 208 -2.19 -1.76 -17.36
C LYS A 208 -1.97 -1.99 -18.86
N GLN A 209 -2.38 -1.02 -19.65
CA GLN A 209 -2.10 -0.96 -21.07
C GLN A 209 -1.21 0.27 -21.34
N LEU A 210 -0.43 0.23 -22.42
CA LEU A 210 0.33 1.40 -22.85
C LEU A 210 -0.63 2.37 -23.51
N GLU A 211 -0.93 3.47 -22.82
CA GLU A 211 -1.89 4.48 -23.25
C GLU A 211 -1.21 5.84 -23.43
N PRO A 212 -1.60 6.64 -24.43
CA PRO A 212 -1.13 8.00 -24.60
C PRO A 212 -1.63 8.88 -23.44
N ALA A 213 -0.70 9.46 -22.68
CA ALA A 213 -1.02 10.31 -21.53
C ALA A 213 -1.91 11.51 -21.92
N GLU A 214 -1.68 12.06 -23.09
CA GLU A 214 -2.42 13.19 -23.65
C GLU A 214 -3.89 12.87 -23.93
N GLU A 215 -4.21 11.66 -24.40
CA GLU A 215 -5.59 11.25 -24.66
C GLU A 215 -6.39 11.13 -23.35
N VAL A 216 -5.80 10.56 -22.31
CA VAL A 216 -6.44 10.42 -21.00
C VAL A 216 -6.67 11.81 -20.37
N LEU A 217 -5.69 12.74 -20.48
CA LEU A 217 -5.89 14.11 -20.05
C LEU A 217 -7.01 14.82 -20.84
N ALA A 218 -6.98 14.69 -22.16
CA ALA A 218 -7.97 15.33 -23.03
C ALA A 218 -9.39 14.85 -22.74
N GLU A 219 -9.57 13.54 -22.50
CA GLU A 219 -10.86 12.96 -22.15
C GLU A 219 -11.37 13.46 -20.79
N ALA A 220 -10.49 13.53 -19.76
CA ALA A 220 -10.82 14.08 -18.47
C ALA A 220 -11.27 15.54 -18.55
N VAL A 221 -10.55 16.36 -19.33
CA VAL A 221 -10.90 17.78 -19.56
C VAL A 221 -12.21 17.89 -20.35
N ARG A 222 -12.42 17.07 -21.36
CA ARG A 222 -13.67 17.05 -22.15
C ARG A 222 -14.88 16.78 -21.27
N LYS A 223 -14.78 15.84 -20.33
CA LYS A 223 -15.84 15.54 -19.36
C LYS A 223 -16.03 16.68 -18.35
N ALA A 224 -14.92 17.25 -17.87
CA ALA A 224 -14.96 18.37 -16.92
C ALA A 224 -15.64 19.62 -17.51
N ARG A 225 -15.34 19.99 -18.76
CA ARG A 225 -15.96 21.15 -19.45
C ARG A 225 -17.48 21.04 -19.54
N LYS A 226 -18.03 19.83 -19.68
CA LYS A 226 -19.49 19.63 -19.70
C LYS A 226 -20.14 19.89 -18.33
N ARG A 227 -19.40 19.64 -17.25
CA ARG A 227 -19.89 19.79 -15.86
C ARG A 227 -19.62 21.17 -15.28
N LEU A 228 -18.56 21.83 -15.76
CA LEU A 228 -18.04 23.10 -15.28
C LEU A 228 -17.89 24.09 -16.47
N PRO A 229 -18.98 24.54 -17.07
CA PRO A 229 -18.94 25.36 -18.31
C PRO A 229 -18.25 26.71 -18.12
N ASP A 230 -18.31 27.30 -16.91
CA ASP A 230 -17.73 28.61 -16.57
C ASP A 230 -16.25 28.54 -16.16
N MET A 231 -15.65 27.32 -16.13
CA MET A 231 -14.27 27.11 -15.70
C MET A 231 -13.31 27.14 -16.89
N GLU A 232 -12.23 27.92 -16.78
CA GLU A 232 -11.16 27.93 -17.79
C GLU A 232 -10.24 26.71 -17.59
N PHE A 233 -10.06 25.93 -18.65
CA PHE A 233 -9.12 24.78 -18.66
C PHE A 233 -7.95 25.02 -19.59
N SER A 234 -6.73 24.88 -19.08
CA SER A 234 -5.50 24.84 -19.87
C SER A 234 -4.84 23.46 -19.74
N VAL A 235 -4.34 22.94 -20.86
CA VAL A 235 -3.65 21.63 -20.91
C VAL A 235 -2.26 21.84 -21.49
N LYS A 236 -1.25 21.30 -20.81
CA LYS A 236 0.14 21.26 -21.30
C LYS A 236 0.60 19.80 -21.38
N VAL A 237 0.96 19.37 -22.56
CA VAL A 237 1.51 18.05 -22.85
C VAL A 237 2.91 18.21 -23.45
N PRO A 238 3.80 17.22 -23.36
CA PRO A 238 5.08 17.25 -24.07
C PRO A 238 4.87 17.19 -25.58
N ASP A 239 5.87 17.63 -26.33
CA ASP A 239 5.84 17.61 -27.80
C ASP A 239 5.94 16.17 -28.34
N ASP A 240 6.63 15.28 -27.62
CA ASP A 240 6.75 13.86 -27.94
C ASP A 240 5.62 13.05 -27.30
N LEU A 241 5.11 12.05 -28.03
CA LEU A 241 4.07 11.12 -27.54
C LEU A 241 4.55 10.38 -26.29
N LEU A 242 3.86 10.59 -25.15
CA LEU A 242 4.21 9.96 -23.89
C LEU A 242 3.30 8.75 -23.62
N MET A 243 3.81 7.55 -23.89
CA MET A 243 3.11 6.29 -23.60
C MET A 243 3.33 5.86 -22.15
N VAL A 244 2.25 5.64 -21.39
CA VAL A 244 2.30 5.31 -19.97
C VAL A 244 1.54 4.01 -19.70
N PRO A 245 2.13 3.03 -18.98
CA PRO A 245 1.42 1.82 -18.58
C PRO A 245 0.37 2.13 -17.51
N MET A 246 -0.90 2.18 -17.88
CA MET A 246 -1.99 2.52 -16.97
C MET A 246 -3.31 1.87 -17.37
N ASP A 247 -4.27 1.83 -16.43
CA ASP A 247 -5.69 1.64 -16.70
C ASP A 247 -6.31 3.01 -16.98
N PRO A 248 -6.71 3.30 -18.24
CA PRO A 248 -7.16 4.64 -18.63
C PRO A 248 -8.43 5.07 -17.87
N ILE A 249 -9.32 4.12 -17.53
CA ILE A 249 -10.57 4.41 -16.81
C ILE A 249 -10.25 4.86 -15.37
N LEU A 250 -9.35 4.16 -14.68
CA LEU A 250 -8.96 4.49 -13.31
C LEU A 250 -8.19 5.81 -13.25
N ILE A 251 -7.29 6.07 -14.20
CA ILE A 251 -6.53 7.33 -14.23
C ILE A 251 -7.42 8.50 -14.61
N GLU A 252 -8.34 8.33 -15.56
CA GLU A 252 -9.35 9.35 -15.86
C GLU A 252 -10.19 9.69 -14.63
N GLN A 253 -10.57 8.69 -13.83
CA GLN A 253 -11.29 8.91 -12.57
C GLN A 253 -10.46 9.70 -11.55
N VAL A 254 -9.15 9.41 -11.44
CA VAL A 254 -8.23 10.20 -10.59
C VAL A 254 -8.24 11.67 -11.04
N LEU A 255 -8.05 11.92 -12.34
CA LEU A 255 -8.06 13.28 -12.89
C LEU A 255 -9.39 13.98 -12.63
N SER A 256 -10.52 13.30 -12.87
CA SER A 256 -11.86 13.85 -12.60
C SER A 256 -12.04 14.22 -11.13
N ASN A 257 -11.61 13.38 -10.20
CA ASN A 257 -11.67 13.65 -8.76
C ASN A 257 -10.78 14.86 -8.37
N LEU A 258 -9.58 14.98 -8.94
CA LEU A 258 -8.68 16.10 -8.67
C LEU A 258 -9.24 17.42 -9.25
N ILE A 259 -9.83 17.40 -10.44
CA ILE A 259 -10.50 18.55 -11.06
C ILE A 259 -11.71 19.00 -10.22
N GLU A 260 -12.55 18.04 -9.77
CA GLU A 260 -13.71 18.35 -8.91
C GLU A 260 -13.27 18.93 -7.56
N ASN A 261 -12.16 18.42 -6.99
CA ASN A 261 -11.59 19.00 -5.77
C ASN A 261 -11.11 20.43 -5.98
N ALA A 262 -10.41 20.71 -7.07
CA ALA A 262 -9.95 22.06 -7.43
C ALA A 262 -11.13 23.04 -7.58
N ALA A 263 -12.19 22.63 -8.29
CA ALA A 263 -13.38 23.45 -8.50
C ALA A 263 -14.22 23.66 -7.23
N THR A 264 -14.27 22.66 -6.32
CA THR A 264 -15.15 22.70 -5.14
C THR A 264 -14.48 23.34 -3.94
N HIS A 265 -13.20 23.08 -3.73
CA HIS A 265 -12.45 23.51 -2.54
C HIS A 265 -11.63 24.77 -2.77
N GLY A 266 -11.33 25.10 -4.02
CA GLY A 266 -10.59 26.31 -4.33
C GLY A 266 -11.38 27.61 -4.08
N VAL A 267 -12.69 27.56 -3.79
CA VAL A 267 -13.64 28.64 -3.49
C VAL A 267 -13.66 29.76 -4.55
N THR A 268 -12.49 30.30 -4.89
CA THR A 268 -12.29 31.37 -5.88
C THR A 268 -11.71 30.85 -7.19
N THR A 269 -11.68 29.53 -7.40
CA THR A 269 -11.09 28.94 -8.61
C THR A 269 -11.87 29.33 -9.84
N THR A 270 -11.18 29.92 -10.81
CA THR A 270 -11.68 30.28 -12.13
C THR A 270 -10.94 29.53 -13.24
N LYS A 271 -9.74 29.01 -12.93
CA LYS A 271 -8.87 28.36 -13.90
C LYS A 271 -8.25 27.10 -13.31
N ILE A 272 -8.28 26.02 -14.10
CA ILE A 272 -7.63 24.76 -13.76
C ILE A 272 -6.65 24.39 -14.90
N SER A 273 -5.40 24.16 -14.52
CA SER A 273 -4.32 23.80 -15.44
C SER A 273 -3.92 22.35 -15.24
N LEU A 274 -3.98 21.55 -16.30
CA LEU A 274 -3.51 20.18 -16.31
C LEU A 274 -2.22 20.09 -17.08
N SER A 275 -1.29 19.25 -16.63
CA SER A 275 -0.08 18.97 -17.38
C SER A 275 0.39 17.55 -17.17
N VAL A 276 1.13 17.04 -18.16
CA VAL A 276 1.92 15.82 -18.03
C VAL A 276 3.31 16.07 -18.56
N ARG A 277 4.31 15.45 -17.89
CA ARG A 277 5.71 15.53 -18.32
C ARG A 277 6.46 14.27 -17.95
N LYS A 278 7.47 13.88 -18.74
CA LYS A 278 8.45 12.85 -18.39
C LYS A 278 9.42 13.45 -17.35
N THR A 279 9.71 12.72 -16.28
CA THR A 279 10.74 13.09 -15.29
C THR A 279 12.07 12.42 -15.62
N GLU A 280 13.16 12.92 -15.04
CA GLU A 280 14.50 12.34 -15.19
C GLU A 280 14.58 10.90 -14.65
N ASP A 281 13.78 10.57 -13.65
CA ASP A 281 13.73 9.25 -13.01
C ASP A 281 12.83 8.23 -13.75
N CYS A 282 12.50 8.45 -15.01
CA CYS A 282 11.63 7.58 -15.81
C CYS A 282 10.21 7.43 -15.25
N PHE A 283 9.59 8.51 -14.80
CA PHE A 283 8.18 8.58 -14.46
C PHE A 283 7.42 9.58 -15.33
N ALA A 284 6.15 9.35 -15.54
CA ALA A 284 5.21 10.33 -16.07
C ALA A 284 4.57 11.09 -14.90
N ALA A 285 4.84 12.39 -14.79
CA ALA A 285 4.26 13.25 -13.76
C ALA A 285 3.05 14.00 -14.32
N PHE A 286 1.89 13.70 -13.81
CA PHE A 286 0.62 14.38 -14.09
C PHE A 286 0.36 15.41 -13.00
N SER A 287 -0.03 16.62 -13.37
CA SER A 287 -0.32 17.70 -12.45
C SER A 287 -1.68 18.32 -12.74
N VAL A 288 -2.43 18.59 -11.67
CA VAL A 288 -3.68 19.37 -11.70
C VAL A 288 -3.51 20.54 -10.75
N ARG A 289 -3.48 21.76 -11.29
CA ARG A 289 -3.28 23.01 -10.56
C ARG A 289 -4.47 23.92 -10.71
N ASP A 290 -4.93 24.50 -9.60
CA ASP A 290 -5.95 25.53 -9.55
C ASP A 290 -5.36 26.90 -9.20
N ASN A 291 -6.15 27.96 -9.40
CA ASN A 291 -5.85 29.33 -8.99
C ASN A 291 -6.73 29.78 -7.82
N GLY A 292 -7.13 28.86 -6.94
CA GLY A 292 -7.98 29.12 -5.79
C GLY A 292 -7.22 29.56 -4.54
N GLN A 293 -7.85 29.41 -3.38
CA GLN A 293 -7.27 29.82 -2.08
C GLN A 293 -6.20 28.86 -1.53
N GLY A 294 -5.92 27.74 -2.21
CA GLY A 294 -4.99 26.72 -1.72
C GLY A 294 -5.57 25.84 -0.62
N ILE A 295 -4.68 25.00 -0.06
CA ILE A 295 -4.99 24.00 0.99
C ILE A 295 -4.47 24.53 2.33
N PRO A 296 -5.24 24.53 3.42
CA PRO A 296 -4.72 24.87 4.75
C PRO A 296 -3.51 24.00 5.10
N GLU A 297 -2.42 24.62 5.57
CA GLU A 297 -1.16 23.91 5.85
C GLU A 297 -1.31 22.76 6.85
N ALA A 298 -2.20 22.91 7.84
CA ALA A 298 -2.51 21.86 8.81
C ALA A 298 -3.13 20.61 8.18
N LEU A 299 -3.74 20.68 6.99
CA LEU A 299 -4.37 19.57 6.31
C LEU A 299 -3.43 18.83 5.35
N LEU A 300 -2.39 19.49 4.82
CA LEU A 300 -1.46 18.94 3.84
C LEU A 300 -0.89 17.55 4.24
N PRO A 301 -0.39 17.32 5.48
CA PRO A 301 0.17 16.03 5.89
C PRO A 301 -0.88 14.90 5.95
N HIS A 302 -2.16 15.24 6.07
CA HIS A 302 -3.24 14.29 6.33
C HIS A 302 -4.18 14.07 5.15
N LEU A 303 -3.98 14.77 4.02
CA LEU A 303 -4.87 14.74 2.86
C LEU A 303 -5.17 13.35 2.31
N PHE A 304 -4.17 12.46 2.35
CA PHE A 304 -4.25 11.13 1.74
C PHE A 304 -4.45 9.98 2.75
N THR A 305 -4.55 10.30 4.05
CA THR A 305 -4.62 9.27 5.11
C THR A 305 -6.03 8.78 5.40
N GLY A 306 -7.05 9.38 4.77
CA GLY A 306 -8.47 9.02 5.00
C GLY A 306 -9.01 9.37 6.40
N THR A 307 -8.15 9.92 7.27
CA THR A 307 -8.48 10.22 8.69
C THR A 307 -8.88 11.67 8.94
N VAL A 308 -9.00 12.49 7.90
CA VAL A 308 -9.46 13.86 8.06
C VAL A 308 -10.96 13.84 8.38
N ARG A 309 -11.28 13.49 9.63
CA ARG A 309 -12.58 13.84 10.22
C ARG A 309 -12.62 15.37 10.30
N ARG A 310 -13.39 15.98 9.43
CA ARG A 310 -13.78 17.37 9.63
C ARG A 310 -14.41 17.52 11.02
N GLY A 311 -13.85 18.42 11.81
CA GLY A 311 -14.54 18.99 12.95
C GLY A 311 -15.94 19.44 12.49
N SER A 312 -16.93 19.18 13.31
CA SER A 312 -18.37 19.34 13.13
C SER A 312 -18.84 20.79 12.99
N THR A 313 -18.31 21.55 12.04
CA THR A 313 -18.94 22.78 11.60
C THR A 313 -19.56 22.55 10.24
N PRO A 314 -20.91 22.56 10.11
CA PRO A 314 -21.55 22.61 8.81
C PRO A 314 -21.13 23.94 8.17
N THR A 315 -20.35 23.90 7.10
CA THR A 315 -20.25 25.05 6.22
C THR A 315 -21.64 25.27 5.61
N GLU A 316 -22.15 26.50 5.67
CA GLU A 316 -23.48 26.90 5.25
C GLU A 316 -23.83 26.60 3.79
N ASP A 317 -22.90 26.12 3.00
CA ASP A 317 -23.04 25.78 1.56
C ASP A 317 -23.17 24.28 1.29
N GLY A 318 -23.90 23.50 2.01
CA GLY A 318 -24.42 22.17 1.58
C GLY A 318 -23.51 21.21 0.76
N LYS A 319 -22.24 21.54 0.53
CA LYS A 319 -21.30 20.74 -0.27
C LYS A 319 -20.67 19.64 0.57
N ARG A 320 -21.34 18.49 0.60
CA ARG A 320 -20.89 17.28 1.25
C ARG A 320 -19.82 16.57 0.41
N ASN A 321 -18.57 16.68 0.81
CA ASN A 321 -17.51 15.82 0.26
C ASN A 321 -17.15 14.75 1.28
N MET A 322 -17.30 13.48 0.91
CA MET A 322 -17.03 12.31 1.76
C MET A 322 -15.56 12.13 2.17
N GLY A 323 -14.63 12.98 1.71
CA GLY A 323 -13.20 12.76 1.91
C GLY A 323 -12.65 11.49 1.25
N LEU A 324 -13.50 10.72 0.56
CA LEU A 324 -13.11 9.49 -0.11
C LEU A 324 -12.38 9.72 -1.45
N GLY A 325 -12.63 10.83 -2.13
CA GLY A 325 -12.06 11.11 -3.45
C GLY A 325 -10.54 11.03 -3.47
N LEU A 326 -9.87 11.73 -2.54
CA LEU A 326 -8.40 11.72 -2.45
C LEU A 326 -7.82 10.39 -1.97
N SER A 327 -8.51 9.68 -1.07
CA SER A 327 -8.07 8.35 -0.64
C SER A 327 -8.20 7.32 -1.78
N VAL A 328 -9.25 7.41 -2.61
CA VAL A 328 -9.39 6.63 -3.84
C VAL A 328 -8.28 6.95 -4.82
N CYS A 329 -8.00 8.25 -5.07
CA CYS A 329 -6.89 8.65 -5.93
C CYS A 329 -5.57 8.04 -5.46
N ASN A 330 -5.26 8.15 -4.17
CA ASN A 330 -4.03 7.59 -3.61
C ASN A 330 -3.97 6.05 -3.76
N ALA A 331 -5.09 5.35 -3.55
CA ALA A 331 -5.16 3.90 -3.73
C ALA A 331 -4.95 3.49 -5.20
N VAL A 332 -5.59 4.19 -6.14
CA VAL A 332 -5.42 3.95 -7.59
C VAL A 332 -3.96 4.16 -8.00
N ILE A 333 -3.37 5.28 -7.62
CA ILE A 333 -1.99 5.62 -8.00
C ILE A 333 -0.98 4.63 -7.39
N LYS A 334 -1.14 4.25 -6.11
CA LYS A 334 -0.31 3.22 -5.49
C LYS A 334 -0.41 1.86 -6.17
N ALA A 335 -1.61 1.46 -6.58
CA ALA A 335 -1.83 0.21 -7.30
C ALA A 335 -1.20 0.23 -8.71
N HIS A 336 -1.01 1.42 -9.31
CA HIS A 336 -0.22 1.61 -10.51
C HIS A 336 1.30 1.61 -10.27
N GLY A 337 1.76 1.58 -9.01
CA GLY A 337 3.18 1.65 -8.63
C GLY A 337 3.70 3.06 -8.54
N GLY A 338 2.81 4.05 -8.45
CA GLY A 338 3.12 5.48 -8.37
C GLY A 338 2.90 6.07 -6.97
N TRP A 339 2.95 7.41 -6.90
CA TRP A 339 2.66 8.20 -5.70
C TRP A 339 1.93 9.48 -6.05
N LEU A 340 1.19 10.02 -5.07
CA LEU A 340 0.40 11.25 -5.18
C LEU A 340 0.88 12.24 -4.11
N THR A 341 1.12 13.49 -4.52
CA THR A 341 1.52 14.60 -3.66
C THR A 341 0.62 15.82 -3.85
N ALA A 342 0.62 16.71 -2.88
CA ALA A 342 -0.06 18.00 -2.98
C ALA A 342 0.81 19.10 -2.38
N CYS A 343 0.79 20.28 -2.99
CA CYS A 343 1.47 21.46 -2.49
C CYS A 343 0.66 22.71 -2.80
N ASN A 344 0.93 23.79 -2.05
CA ASN A 344 0.41 25.10 -2.36
C ASN A 344 1.39 25.89 -3.21
N HIS A 345 0.84 26.69 -4.10
CA HIS A 345 1.54 27.73 -4.84
C HIS A 345 1.03 29.11 -4.43
N HIS A 346 1.67 30.15 -4.98
CA HIS A 346 1.26 31.55 -4.74
C HIS A 346 -0.20 31.79 -5.10
N ASP A 347 -0.72 31.09 -6.12
CA ASP A 347 -2.05 31.31 -6.71
C ASP A 347 -3.00 30.12 -6.53
N GLY A 348 -2.80 29.21 -5.58
CA GLY A 348 -3.69 28.07 -5.39
C GLY A 348 -2.98 26.77 -4.98
N ALA A 349 -3.61 25.63 -5.25
CA ALA A 349 -3.07 24.30 -4.95
C ALA A 349 -2.68 23.54 -6.22
N GLU A 350 -1.73 22.62 -6.05
CA GLU A 350 -1.33 21.68 -7.08
C GLU A 350 -1.29 20.25 -6.51
N PHE A 351 -1.96 19.35 -7.20
CA PHE A 351 -1.87 17.91 -6.98
C PHE A 351 -1.06 17.29 -8.09
N THR A 352 -0.01 16.55 -7.73
CA THR A 352 0.84 15.85 -8.69
C THR A 352 0.88 14.37 -8.38
N PHE A 353 0.63 13.54 -9.39
CA PHE A 353 0.87 12.11 -9.28
C PHE A 353 1.85 11.61 -10.33
N CYS A 354 2.64 10.62 -9.98
CA CYS A 354 3.65 10.03 -10.83
C CYS A 354 3.34 8.57 -11.11
N LEU A 355 3.46 8.14 -12.37
CA LEU A 355 3.34 6.76 -12.80
C LEU A 355 4.65 6.27 -13.40
N PRO A 356 5.09 5.03 -13.14
CA PRO A 356 6.32 4.50 -13.70
C PRO A 356 6.18 4.31 -15.22
N LEU A 357 7.19 4.74 -15.96
CA LEU A 357 7.35 4.46 -17.38
C LEU A 357 8.02 3.10 -17.59
N PRO A 358 7.79 2.41 -18.72
CA PRO A 358 8.55 1.22 -19.05
C PRO A 358 10.04 1.59 -19.09
N LYS A 359 10.89 0.73 -18.53
CA LYS A 359 12.33 0.88 -18.71
C LYS A 359 12.60 0.72 -20.19
N GLU A 360 13.26 1.70 -20.79
CA GLU A 360 13.83 1.54 -22.14
C GLU A 360 14.80 0.35 -22.03
N GLU A 361 14.44 -0.80 -22.59
CA GLU A 361 15.41 -1.85 -22.85
C GLU A 361 16.40 -1.25 -23.82
N SER A 362 17.61 -0.98 -23.34
CA SER A 362 18.75 -0.61 -24.20
C SER A 362 18.95 -1.73 -25.21
N VAL A 363 18.56 -1.47 -26.44
CA VAL A 363 18.86 -2.29 -27.62
C VAL A 363 20.37 -2.31 -27.84
#